data_5ad77adbdbe9a53f6a196e289f77ffe9
#
_entry.id   5ad77adbdbe9a53f6a196e289f77ffe9
#
_cell.length_a   1.000
_cell.length_b   1.000
_cell.length_c   1.000
_cell.angle_alpha   90.00
_cell.angle_beta   90.00
_cell.angle_gamma   90.00
#
_symmetry.space_group_name_H-M   'P 1'
#
loop_
_entity.id
_entity.type
_entity.pdbx_description
1 polymer ?
#
loop_
_entity_poly.entity_id
_entity_poly.type
_entity_poly.pdbx_seq_one_letter_code
_entity_poly.pdbx_strand_id
1 'polypeptide(L)'
;MKKIILAIMTLVLVFGSFVTVRADAPVDVATDGDAEAVVEATALEGGNEALQIQSKSVLLMELESGTVLYEKNADEMLRPASVTKVMTLLLIFEALERGDIALDDTVVVTEHAASMGGSQCFFEAGEEQTVQDMIKCIEVASGNDAAVAMAEHLAGSEAAFVQKMNERAKELGMEHTHFDNACGLEVETHLTSARDIAIMSRQLLLYHPDILTYSTIWMDSITHKTRRGESRFDLANTNKFLNLYTGANGLKTGYTSQAKYCMSATATRDGVTLIAVVMGAETKEVRNSEAMKLLDYGFAQCRTYVDTEVVPEDLQIPVKKGTCKSVPVKPVEQHTITLVAANPDQIEKQVIAYENLKAPIPEGDAVGVVQYSCNGTYIGEVMLYAEYPVPELNFRYSLSDIAGRIFMAK
;
A
#
# COMPACT_ATOMS: atom_id res chain seq x y z
N MET A 1 24.19 15.41 4.72
CA MET A 1 24.65 14.02 4.61
C MET A 1 23.66 13.16 5.38
N LYS A 2 22.61 12.72 4.71
CA LYS A 2 21.57 11.87 5.29
C LYS A 2 22.03 10.41 5.18
N LYS A 3 22.21 9.73 6.29
CA LYS A 3 22.51 8.30 6.32
C LYS A 3 21.17 7.55 6.26
N ILE A 4 21.00 6.85 5.17
CA ILE A 4 19.92 5.86 4.96
C ILE A 4 20.25 4.67 5.88
N ILE A 5 19.34 4.33 6.78
CA ILE A 5 19.41 3.10 7.58
C ILE A 5 18.63 2.05 6.77
N LEU A 6 19.37 1.13 6.16
CA LEU A 6 18.86 -0.09 5.58
C LEU A 6 18.60 -1.07 6.73
N ALA A 7 17.35 -1.35 7.05
CA ALA A 7 16.98 -2.39 8.00
C ALA A 7 17.13 -3.76 7.33
N ILE A 8 18.06 -4.56 7.82
CA ILE A 8 18.23 -5.97 7.42
C ILE A 8 17.30 -6.80 8.31
N MET A 9 16.33 -7.46 7.68
CA MET A 9 15.47 -8.47 8.32
C MET A 9 16.30 -9.68 8.75
N THR A 10 16.21 -10.05 10.01
CA THR A 10 16.69 -11.36 10.49
C THR A 10 15.63 -11.97 11.40
N LEU A 11 15.04 -13.05 10.92
CA LEU A 11 14.02 -13.86 11.60
C LEU A 11 14.64 -14.59 12.82
N VAL A 12 14.17 -14.33 14.04
CA VAL A 12 14.45 -15.16 15.22
C VAL A 12 13.14 -15.44 15.96
N LEU A 13 12.74 -16.70 15.94
CA LEU A 13 11.64 -17.24 16.76
C LEU A 13 12.10 -17.35 18.22
N VAL A 14 11.51 -16.57 19.12
CA VAL A 14 11.66 -16.76 20.57
C VAL A 14 10.28 -16.80 21.21
N PHE A 15 9.98 -17.90 21.90
CA PHE A 15 8.78 -18.04 22.73
C PHE A 15 8.91 -17.15 23.97
N GLY A 16 8.19 -16.03 23.99
CA GLY A 16 8.04 -15.16 25.16
C GLY A 16 6.66 -15.28 25.79
N SER A 17 6.58 -15.19 27.10
CA SER A 17 5.32 -15.25 27.86
C SER A 17 4.51 -13.98 27.61
N PHE A 18 3.32 -14.12 27.05
CA PHE A 18 2.41 -13.02 26.77
C PHE A 18 1.75 -12.51 28.05
N VAL A 19 1.78 -11.20 28.26
CA VAL A 19 0.95 -10.52 29.26
C VAL A 19 -0.14 -9.76 28.51
N THR A 20 -1.39 -10.24 28.64
CA THR A 20 -2.57 -9.57 28.10
C THR A 20 -3.11 -8.54 29.09
N VAL A 21 -3.30 -7.31 28.65
CA VAL A 21 -3.91 -6.26 29.46
C VAL A 21 -5.38 -6.10 29.06
N ARG A 22 -6.28 -6.35 30.02
CA ARG A 22 -7.69 -5.93 29.89
C ARG A 22 -7.81 -4.43 30.21
N ALA A 23 -8.83 -3.79 29.66
CA ALA A 23 -9.03 -2.33 29.68
C ALA A 23 -9.05 -1.65 31.09
N ASP A 24 -9.04 -2.41 32.19
CA ASP A 24 -9.14 -1.92 33.57
C ASP A 24 -7.92 -2.25 34.45
N ALA A 25 -6.76 -2.61 33.90
CA ALA A 25 -5.56 -2.98 34.68
C ALA A 25 -4.38 -2.02 34.38
N PRO A 26 -3.46 -1.81 35.36
CA PRO A 26 -2.25 -1.03 35.12
C PRO A 26 -1.41 -1.68 34.01
N VAL A 27 -0.86 -0.85 33.12
CA VAL A 27 -0.11 -1.26 31.94
C VAL A 27 1.26 -1.78 32.36
N ASP A 28 1.50 -3.09 32.20
CA ASP A 28 2.84 -3.68 32.29
C ASP A 28 3.53 -3.58 30.93
N VAL A 29 4.76 -3.06 30.92
CA VAL A 29 5.58 -2.92 29.73
C VAL A 29 6.36 -4.19 29.49
N ALA A 30 5.97 -4.99 28.49
CA ALA A 30 6.76 -6.14 28.06
C ALA A 30 7.95 -5.68 27.21
N THR A 31 9.14 -6.24 27.47
CA THR A 31 10.35 -6.02 26.66
C THR A 31 10.68 -7.31 25.94
N ASP A 32 10.29 -7.47 24.68
CA ASP A 32 10.85 -8.52 23.82
C ASP A 32 10.71 -8.18 22.32
N GLY A 33 11.68 -8.67 21.57
CA GLY A 33 12.05 -8.23 20.24
C GLY A 33 11.26 -8.81 19.08
N ASP A 34 11.53 -8.22 17.96
CA ASP A 34 11.10 -8.47 16.57
C ASP A 34 10.38 -9.80 16.30
N ALA A 35 9.07 -9.73 16.05
CA ALA A 35 8.34 -10.79 15.41
C ALA A 35 7.50 -10.19 14.27
N GLU A 36 8.02 -10.20 13.06
CA GLU A 36 7.17 -10.15 11.88
C GLU A 36 6.37 -11.46 11.81
N ALA A 37 5.12 -11.39 12.24
CA ALA A 37 4.18 -12.46 12.00
C ALA A 37 3.75 -12.40 10.52
N VAL A 38 4.28 -13.29 9.70
CA VAL A 38 3.63 -13.63 8.44
C VAL A 38 2.29 -14.27 8.81
N VAL A 39 1.23 -13.49 8.73
CA VAL A 39 -0.14 -13.99 8.86
C VAL A 39 -0.44 -14.78 7.59
N GLU A 40 -0.35 -16.11 7.65
CA GLU A 40 -1.05 -16.96 6.68
C GLU A 40 -2.54 -16.64 6.84
N ALA A 41 -3.06 -15.83 5.91
CA ALA A 41 -4.48 -15.51 5.84
C ALA A 41 -5.25 -16.79 5.45
N THR A 42 -5.80 -17.47 6.44
CA THR A 42 -6.78 -18.53 6.19
C THR A 42 -8.03 -17.86 5.65
N ALA A 43 -8.31 -18.09 4.35
CA ALA A 43 -9.58 -17.71 3.74
C ALA A 43 -10.74 -18.28 4.58
N LEU A 44 -11.77 -17.47 4.84
CA LEU A 44 -12.94 -17.93 5.59
C LEU A 44 -13.62 -19.07 4.82
N GLU A 45 -13.52 -20.30 5.33
CA GLU A 45 -14.16 -21.48 4.73
C GLU A 45 -15.67 -21.30 4.71
N GLY A 46 -16.28 -21.36 3.53
CA GLY A 46 -17.76 -21.31 3.34
C GLY A 46 -18.28 -20.31 2.33
N GLY A 47 -17.47 -19.38 1.82
CA GLY A 47 -17.91 -18.35 0.86
C GLY A 47 -18.03 -18.81 -0.59
N ASN A 48 -17.39 -19.89 -0.98
CA ASN A 48 -17.18 -20.29 -2.39
C ASN A 48 -18.47 -20.61 -3.18
N GLU A 49 -19.48 -21.20 -2.55
CA GLU A 49 -20.73 -21.54 -3.24
C GLU A 49 -21.75 -20.39 -3.25
N ALA A 50 -21.66 -19.45 -2.30
CA ALA A 50 -22.66 -18.40 -2.10
C ALA A 50 -22.63 -17.31 -3.20
N LEU A 51 -21.46 -16.95 -3.75
CA LEU A 51 -21.34 -15.83 -4.68
C LEU A 51 -21.52 -16.18 -6.15
N GLN A 52 -21.49 -17.47 -6.52
CA GLN A 52 -21.64 -17.97 -7.90
C GLN A 52 -20.77 -17.19 -8.91
N ILE A 53 -19.46 -17.11 -8.65
CA ILE A 53 -18.48 -16.43 -9.49
C ILE A 53 -18.18 -17.29 -10.74
N GLN A 54 -18.30 -16.69 -11.93
CA GLN A 54 -18.04 -17.33 -13.22
C GLN A 54 -16.62 -17.08 -13.73
N SER A 55 -16.02 -15.94 -13.39
CA SER A 55 -14.68 -15.59 -13.81
C SER A 55 -13.65 -16.65 -13.40
N LYS A 56 -12.57 -16.76 -14.15
CA LYS A 56 -11.57 -17.82 -13.98
C LYS A 56 -10.87 -17.71 -12.62
N SER A 57 -10.42 -16.53 -12.27
CA SER A 57 -9.70 -16.26 -11.04
C SER A 57 -10.20 -14.96 -10.42
N VAL A 58 -10.41 -14.95 -9.12
CA VAL A 58 -10.80 -13.75 -8.36
C VAL A 58 -10.19 -13.76 -6.97
N LEU A 59 -10.00 -12.56 -6.41
CA LEU A 59 -9.61 -12.37 -5.02
C LEU A 59 -10.25 -11.09 -4.47
N LEU A 60 -10.66 -11.13 -3.21
CA LEU A 60 -11.10 -9.98 -2.44
C LEU A 60 -10.23 -9.83 -1.21
N MET A 61 -9.64 -8.64 -1.02
CA MET A 61 -8.72 -8.32 0.06
C MET A 61 -9.15 -7.04 0.77
N GLU A 62 -9.00 -6.99 2.08
CA GLU A 62 -9.08 -5.76 2.85
C GLU A 62 -7.72 -5.04 2.80
N LEU A 63 -7.76 -3.71 2.57
CA LEU A 63 -6.56 -2.92 2.26
C LEU A 63 -5.55 -2.88 3.41
N GLU A 64 -5.99 -2.48 4.61
CA GLU A 64 -5.08 -2.19 5.73
C GLU A 64 -4.42 -3.46 6.26
N SER A 65 -5.19 -4.47 6.59
CA SER A 65 -4.69 -5.73 7.14
C SER A 65 -4.10 -6.66 6.08
N GLY A 66 -4.49 -6.51 4.80
CA GLY A 66 -4.17 -7.48 3.74
C GLY A 66 -4.95 -8.80 3.86
N THR A 67 -5.96 -8.85 4.72
CA THR A 67 -6.77 -10.06 4.92
C THR A 67 -7.54 -10.42 3.67
N VAL A 68 -7.38 -11.67 3.20
CA VAL A 68 -8.16 -12.22 2.09
C VAL A 68 -9.54 -12.66 2.60
N LEU A 69 -10.58 -12.01 2.07
CA LEU A 69 -11.99 -12.26 2.44
C LEU A 69 -12.65 -13.32 1.58
N TYR A 70 -12.23 -13.40 0.32
CA TYR A 70 -12.73 -14.37 -0.65
C TYR A 70 -11.66 -14.63 -1.72
N GLU A 71 -11.56 -15.87 -2.15
CA GLU A 71 -10.71 -16.22 -3.27
C GLU A 71 -11.28 -17.42 -4.06
N LYS A 72 -10.97 -17.45 -5.34
CA LYS A 72 -11.21 -18.56 -6.25
C LYS A 72 -10.09 -18.62 -7.27
N ASN A 73 -9.34 -19.73 -7.29
CA ASN A 73 -8.19 -19.90 -8.19
C ASN A 73 -7.22 -18.71 -8.15
N ALA A 74 -7.00 -18.14 -6.96
CA ALA A 74 -6.32 -16.85 -6.80
C ALA A 74 -4.87 -16.86 -7.33
N ASP A 75 -4.25 -18.03 -7.38
CA ASP A 75 -2.86 -18.24 -7.81
C ASP A 75 -2.75 -18.75 -9.26
N GLU A 76 -3.89 -18.87 -9.98
CA GLU A 76 -3.86 -19.25 -11.39
C GLU A 76 -3.17 -18.18 -12.24
N MET A 77 -2.13 -18.55 -12.97
CA MET A 77 -1.38 -17.66 -13.85
C MET A 77 -2.18 -17.34 -15.11
N LEU A 78 -2.61 -16.10 -15.23
CA LEU A 78 -3.42 -15.58 -16.33
C LEU A 78 -2.82 -14.28 -16.89
N ARG A 79 -3.22 -13.93 -18.11
CA ARG A 79 -2.82 -12.67 -18.73
C ARG A 79 -3.55 -11.50 -18.08
N PRO A 80 -2.83 -10.46 -17.60
CA PRO A 80 -3.45 -9.31 -16.91
C PRO A 80 -4.02 -8.25 -17.85
N ALA A 81 -3.63 -8.22 -19.12
CA ALA A 81 -3.86 -7.08 -20.01
C ALA A 81 -3.39 -5.78 -19.32
N SER A 82 -4.09 -4.66 -19.52
CA SER A 82 -3.71 -3.35 -18.94
C SER A 82 -3.75 -3.26 -17.41
N VAL A 83 -4.13 -4.31 -16.69
CA VAL A 83 -3.95 -4.34 -15.21
C VAL A 83 -2.46 -4.35 -14.87
N THR A 84 -1.58 -4.77 -15.77
CA THR A 84 -0.11 -4.59 -15.70
C THR A 84 0.30 -3.19 -15.28
N LYS A 85 -0.44 -2.16 -15.73
CA LYS A 85 -0.11 -0.75 -15.47
C LYS A 85 -0.20 -0.37 -13.98
N VAL A 86 -0.79 -1.20 -13.14
CA VAL A 86 -0.73 -1.03 -11.68
C VAL A 86 0.73 -1.10 -11.20
N MET A 87 1.53 -2.07 -11.71
CA MET A 87 2.96 -2.15 -11.40
C MET A 87 3.73 -0.97 -12.01
N THR A 88 3.38 -0.56 -13.22
CA THR A 88 4.00 0.63 -13.86
C THR A 88 3.77 1.88 -13.03
N LEU A 89 2.53 2.11 -12.59
CA LEU A 89 2.17 3.23 -11.72
C LEU A 89 2.85 3.11 -10.35
N LEU A 90 2.93 1.92 -9.76
CA LEU A 90 3.65 1.71 -8.50
C LEU A 90 5.10 2.20 -8.61
N LEU A 91 5.82 1.79 -9.64
CA LEU A 91 7.22 2.21 -9.83
C LEU A 91 7.35 3.72 -10.12
N ILE A 92 6.37 4.33 -10.80
CA ILE A 92 6.33 5.78 -11.02
C ILE A 92 6.16 6.51 -9.68
N PHE A 93 5.20 6.09 -8.85
CA PHE A 93 4.94 6.72 -7.56
C PHE A 93 6.08 6.49 -6.56
N GLU A 94 6.71 5.33 -6.57
CA GLU A 94 7.94 5.09 -5.79
C GLU A 94 9.10 6.00 -6.23
N ALA A 95 9.22 6.28 -7.53
CA ALA A 95 10.23 7.23 -8.03
C ALA A 95 9.93 8.69 -7.62
N LEU A 96 8.66 9.08 -7.59
CA LEU A 96 8.21 10.38 -7.06
C LEU A 96 8.52 10.51 -5.56
N GLU A 97 8.23 9.47 -4.77
CA GLU A 97 8.51 9.45 -3.33
C GLU A 97 10.00 9.58 -3.03
N ARG A 98 10.85 8.87 -3.79
CA ARG A 98 12.32 8.99 -3.64
C ARG A 98 12.88 10.33 -4.12
N GLY A 99 12.08 11.12 -4.86
CA GLY A 99 12.54 12.37 -5.48
C GLY A 99 13.44 12.14 -6.70
N ASP A 100 13.37 10.96 -7.33
CA ASP A 100 14.08 10.64 -8.57
C ASP A 100 13.47 11.41 -9.75
N ILE A 101 12.18 11.69 -9.69
CA ILE A 101 11.41 12.52 -10.62
C ILE A 101 10.45 13.44 -9.87
N ALA A 102 9.97 14.49 -10.55
CA ALA A 102 8.92 15.40 -10.09
C ALA A 102 7.73 15.40 -11.06
N LEU A 103 6.54 15.81 -10.58
CA LEU A 103 5.32 15.81 -11.41
C LEU A 103 5.40 16.73 -12.61
N ASP A 104 6.22 17.80 -12.54
CA ASP A 104 6.45 18.79 -13.59
C ASP A 104 7.67 18.48 -14.48
N ASP A 105 8.38 17.38 -14.23
CA ASP A 105 9.47 16.93 -15.09
C ASP A 105 8.97 16.61 -16.50
N THR A 106 9.81 16.91 -17.49
CA THR A 106 9.50 16.68 -18.90
C THR A 106 9.85 15.26 -19.31
N VAL A 107 8.86 14.54 -19.82
CA VAL A 107 8.99 13.23 -20.45
C VAL A 107 8.99 13.41 -21.97
N VAL A 108 10.03 12.94 -22.63
CA VAL A 108 10.13 12.96 -24.10
C VAL A 108 9.67 11.62 -24.64
N VAL A 109 8.66 11.64 -25.51
CA VAL A 109 8.12 10.42 -26.12
C VAL A 109 9.07 9.93 -27.22
N THR A 110 9.54 8.70 -27.11
CA THR A 110 10.42 8.08 -28.11
C THR A 110 9.63 7.57 -29.31
N GLU A 111 10.34 7.20 -30.39
CA GLU A 111 9.72 6.54 -31.56
C GLU A 111 9.09 5.19 -31.15
N HIS A 112 9.72 4.47 -30.21
CA HIS A 112 9.19 3.22 -29.70
C HIS A 112 7.89 3.42 -28.92
N ALA A 113 7.86 4.33 -27.96
CA ALA A 113 6.66 4.64 -27.19
C ALA A 113 5.51 5.13 -28.10
N ALA A 114 5.79 6.01 -29.05
CA ALA A 114 4.81 6.50 -30.02
C ALA A 114 4.26 5.41 -30.96
N SER A 115 5.00 4.31 -31.16
CA SER A 115 4.60 3.19 -32.02
C SER A 115 3.68 2.18 -31.33
N MET A 116 3.44 2.32 -30.02
CA MET A 116 2.65 1.36 -29.26
C MET A 116 1.22 1.26 -29.80
N GLY A 117 0.73 0.02 -29.92
CA GLY A 117 -0.65 -0.27 -30.30
C GLY A 117 -1.60 -0.37 -29.11
N GLY A 118 -2.87 -0.61 -29.38
CA GLY A 118 -3.91 -0.78 -28.36
C GLY A 118 -4.47 0.56 -27.87
N SER A 119 -4.69 0.73 -26.56
CA SER A 119 -5.11 2.01 -25.99
C SER A 119 -3.97 3.01 -26.05
N GLN A 120 -4.23 4.20 -26.60
CA GLN A 120 -3.22 5.23 -26.86
C GLN A 120 -3.76 6.61 -26.52
N CYS A 121 -2.84 7.50 -26.14
CA CYS A 121 -3.06 8.94 -26.15
C CYS A 121 -2.56 9.60 -27.44
N PHE A 122 -2.02 8.82 -28.39
CA PHE A 122 -1.58 9.23 -29.74
C PHE A 122 -0.45 10.25 -29.75
N PHE A 123 0.52 10.08 -28.88
CA PHE A 123 1.71 10.91 -28.83
C PHE A 123 2.55 10.77 -30.11
N GLU A 124 3.12 11.88 -30.58
CA GLU A 124 4.12 11.88 -31.67
C GLU A 124 5.54 11.68 -31.09
N ALA A 125 6.41 11.04 -31.85
CA ALA A 125 7.82 10.91 -31.45
C ALA A 125 8.49 12.28 -31.30
N GLY A 126 9.17 12.48 -30.15
CA GLY A 126 9.77 13.75 -29.77
C GLY A 126 8.79 14.74 -29.13
N GLU A 127 7.56 14.35 -28.90
CA GLU A 127 6.60 15.15 -28.13
C GLU A 127 7.02 15.17 -26.64
N GLU A 128 6.80 16.31 -25.99
CA GLU A 128 7.12 16.54 -24.59
C GLU A 128 5.84 16.68 -23.77
N GLN A 129 5.76 15.92 -22.66
CA GLN A 129 4.66 15.96 -21.70
C GLN A 129 5.20 16.00 -20.28
N THR A 130 4.39 16.41 -19.32
CA THR A 130 4.78 16.32 -17.92
C THR A 130 4.57 14.89 -17.37
N VAL A 131 5.32 14.50 -16.33
CA VAL A 131 5.08 13.25 -15.57
C VAL A 131 3.63 13.18 -15.12
N GLN A 132 3.05 14.30 -14.65
CA GLN A 132 1.65 14.37 -14.23
C GLN A 132 0.69 14.01 -15.38
N ASP A 133 0.89 14.57 -16.58
CA ASP A 133 0.02 14.26 -17.72
C ASP A 133 0.20 12.82 -18.19
N MET A 134 1.41 12.28 -18.12
CA MET A 134 1.66 10.86 -18.39
C MET A 134 0.92 9.95 -17.40
N ILE A 135 0.93 10.25 -16.10
CA ILE A 135 0.15 9.50 -15.09
C ILE A 135 -1.35 9.53 -15.44
N LYS A 136 -1.90 10.71 -15.80
CA LYS A 136 -3.30 10.82 -16.25
C LYS A 136 -3.57 9.95 -17.48
N CYS A 137 -2.69 9.95 -18.46
CA CYS A 137 -2.82 9.15 -19.67
C CYS A 137 -2.81 7.64 -19.36
N ILE A 138 -1.93 7.20 -18.46
CA ILE A 138 -1.83 5.80 -18.04
C ILE A 138 -3.08 5.35 -17.26
N GLU A 139 -3.50 6.14 -16.29
CA GLU A 139 -4.59 5.75 -15.38
C GLU A 139 -5.96 5.93 -16.02
N VAL A 140 -6.24 7.11 -16.59
CA VAL A 140 -7.57 7.47 -17.11
C VAL A 140 -7.84 6.81 -18.47
N ALA A 141 -6.95 7.05 -19.45
CA ALA A 141 -7.12 6.55 -20.81
C ALA A 141 -6.48 5.16 -21.04
N SER A 142 -5.73 4.66 -20.05
CA SER A 142 -5.00 3.40 -20.18
C SER A 142 -3.95 3.42 -21.32
N GLY A 143 -3.33 4.57 -21.60
CA GLY A 143 -2.37 4.76 -22.71
C GLY A 143 -1.17 3.83 -22.61
N ASN A 144 -0.94 3.03 -23.67
CA ASN A 144 0.23 2.16 -23.78
C ASN A 144 1.47 2.98 -24.12
N ASP A 145 1.31 3.97 -25.00
CA ASP A 145 2.31 4.96 -25.39
C ASP A 145 2.83 5.73 -24.15
N ALA A 146 1.92 6.21 -23.31
CA ALA A 146 2.29 6.87 -22.05
C ALA A 146 3.02 5.93 -21.06
N ALA A 147 2.57 4.69 -20.94
CA ALA A 147 3.19 3.72 -20.03
C ALA A 147 4.63 3.39 -20.47
N VAL A 148 4.84 3.19 -21.76
CA VAL A 148 6.18 2.90 -22.31
C VAL A 148 7.07 4.16 -22.27
N ALA A 149 6.54 5.35 -22.55
CA ALA A 149 7.31 6.60 -22.43
C ALA A 149 7.80 6.81 -20.99
N MET A 150 6.94 6.56 -19.97
CA MET A 150 7.35 6.65 -18.57
C MET A 150 8.37 5.56 -18.20
N ALA A 151 8.20 4.34 -18.71
CA ALA A 151 9.16 3.25 -18.49
C ALA A 151 10.56 3.62 -19.02
N GLU A 152 10.63 4.18 -20.22
CA GLU A 152 11.88 4.62 -20.83
C GLU A 152 12.47 5.84 -20.11
N HIS A 153 11.63 6.78 -19.68
CA HIS A 153 12.06 7.93 -18.89
C HIS A 153 12.72 7.51 -17.56
N LEU A 154 12.13 6.54 -16.84
CA LEU A 154 12.60 6.09 -15.54
C LEU A 154 13.80 5.14 -15.58
N ALA A 155 13.96 4.39 -16.67
CA ALA A 155 14.97 3.33 -16.73
C ALA A 155 15.89 3.41 -17.96
N GLY A 156 15.69 4.39 -18.83
CA GLY A 156 16.45 4.55 -20.07
C GLY A 156 15.99 3.62 -21.19
N SER A 157 15.23 2.57 -20.91
CA SER A 157 14.58 1.71 -21.90
C SER A 157 13.44 0.92 -21.27
N GLU A 158 12.43 0.51 -22.06
CA GLU A 158 11.37 -0.37 -21.58
C GLU A 158 11.92 -1.70 -21.04
N ALA A 159 12.91 -2.28 -21.69
CA ALA A 159 13.53 -3.54 -21.24
C ALA A 159 14.17 -3.41 -19.83
N ALA A 160 14.86 -2.30 -19.54
CA ALA A 160 15.41 -2.04 -18.21
C ALA A 160 14.32 -1.77 -17.17
N PHE A 161 13.21 -1.14 -17.57
CA PHE A 161 12.05 -0.95 -16.70
C PHE A 161 11.35 -2.26 -16.37
N VAL A 162 11.18 -3.15 -17.35
CA VAL A 162 10.61 -4.50 -17.16
C VAL A 162 11.45 -5.33 -16.19
N GLN A 163 12.77 -5.20 -16.21
CA GLN A 163 13.62 -5.82 -15.18
C GLN A 163 13.27 -5.30 -13.78
N LYS A 164 13.11 -3.98 -13.62
CA LYS A 164 12.68 -3.39 -12.33
C LYS A 164 11.28 -3.86 -11.93
N MET A 165 10.33 -4.00 -12.87
CA MET A 165 9.00 -4.55 -12.58
C MET A 165 9.10 -5.98 -12.02
N ASN A 166 9.92 -6.84 -12.61
CA ASN A 166 10.11 -8.21 -12.16
C ASN A 166 10.89 -8.31 -10.83
N GLU A 167 11.88 -7.44 -10.63
CA GLU A 167 12.59 -7.32 -9.35
C GLU A 167 11.60 -6.90 -8.25
N ARG A 168 10.78 -5.89 -8.53
CA ARG A 168 9.78 -5.40 -7.57
C ARG A 168 8.70 -6.43 -7.28
N ALA A 169 8.22 -7.16 -8.28
CA ALA A 169 7.30 -8.27 -8.11
C ALA A 169 7.87 -9.32 -7.14
N LYS A 170 9.14 -9.69 -7.31
CA LYS A 170 9.81 -10.62 -6.42
C LYS A 170 9.94 -10.10 -4.99
N GLU A 171 10.30 -8.80 -4.81
CA GLU A 171 10.37 -8.17 -3.48
C GLU A 171 9.02 -8.16 -2.75
N LEU A 172 7.93 -8.01 -3.51
CA LEU A 172 6.56 -8.03 -2.98
C LEU A 172 6.02 -9.45 -2.75
N GLY A 173 6.79 -10.50 -3.08
CA GLY A 173 6.33 -11.89 -2.96
C GLY A 173 5.29 -12.30 -4.01
N MET A 174 5.27 -11.65 -5.19
CA MET A 174 4.39 -11.98 -6.31
C MET A 174 4.92 -13.20 -7.05
N GLU A 175 4.70 -14.39 -6.50
CA GLU A 175 5.33 -15.63 -6.97
C GLU A 175 4.82 -16.14 -8.32
N HIS A 176 3.65 -15.68 -8.76
CA HIS A 176 2.98 -16.10 -9.98
C HIS A 176 3.01 -15.02 -11.08
N THR A 177 4.00 -14.10 -11.01
CA THR A 177 4.06 -12.94 -11.90
C THR A 177 5.35 -12.90 -12.70
N HIS A 178 5.20 -12.65 -14.00
CA HIS A 178 6.27 -12.28 -14.91
C HIS A 178 5.78 -11.22 -15.89
N PHE A 179 6.50 -10.11 -15.96
CA PHE A 179 6.24 -9.00 -16.88
C PHE A 179 7.22 -9.04 -18.05
N ASP A 180 6.72 -8.84 -19.27
CA ASP A 180 7.51 -8.70 -20.49
C ASP A 180 7.45 -7.29 -21.09
N ASN A 181 6.50 -6.47 -20.67
CA ASN A 181 6.32 -5.08 -21.10
C ASN A 181 5.62 -4.24 -20.02
N ALA A 182 5.68 -2.92 -20.18
CA ALA A 182 5.17 -1.96 -19.20
C ALA A 182 3.66 -1.72 -19.29
N CYS A 183 2.95 -2.24 -20.28
CA CYS A 183 1.58 -1.84 -20.57
C CYS A 183 0.54 -2.98 -20.63
N GLY A 184 0.99 -4.25 -20.65
CA GLY A 184 0.14 -5.44 -20.67
C GLY A 184 -0.29 -5.89 -22.07
N LEU A 185 0.51 -5.60 -23.09
CA LEU A 185 0.36 -6.21 -24.41
C LEU A 185 0.66 -7.71 -24.34
N GLU A 186 -0.04 -8.48 -25.17
CA GLU A 186 0.00 -9.95 -25.11
C GLU A 186 1.36 -10.51 -25.52
N VAL A 187 2.00 -11.15 -24.55
CA VAL A 187 3.16 -12.04 -24.72
C VAL A 187 2.84 -13.32 -23.98
N GLU A 188 3.36 -14.46 -24.43
CA GLU A 188 3.04 -15.78 -23.87
C GLU A 188 3.43 -15.88 -22.40
N THR A 189 4.56 -15.31 -22.03
CA THR A 189 5.16 -15.32 -20.70
C THR A 189 4.67 -14.18 -19.79
N HIS A 190 3.92 -13.19 -20.34
CA HIS A 190 3.39 -12.07 -19.58
C HIS A 190 2.17 -12.51 -18.78
N LEU A 191 2.40 -13.02 -17.59
CA LEU A 191 1.40 -13.65 -16.73
C LEU A 191 1.45 -13.09 -15.32
N THR A 192 0.32 -13.17 -14.62
CA THR A 192 0.18 -12.84 -13.20
C THR A 192 -1.00 -13.61 -12.61
N SER A 193 -1.21 -13.50 -11.30
CA SER A 193 -2.36 -14.08 -10.59
C SER A 193 -3.26 -13.00 -9.98
N ALA A 194 -4.48 -13.38 -9.57
CA ALA A 194 -5.37 -12.46 -8.87
C ALA A 194 -4.78 -12.05 -7.51
N ARG A 195 -4.07 -12.95 -6.83
CA ARG A 195 -3.37 -12.65 -5.60
C ARG A 195 -2.27 -11.62 -5.81
N ASP A 196 -1.44 -11.81 -6.81
CA ASP A 196 -0.33 -10.90 -7.09
C ASP A 196 -0.82 -9.51 -7.52
N ILE A 197 -1.92 -9.45 -8.29
CA ILE A 197 -2.58 -8.18 -8.60
C ILE A 197 -3.08 -7.48 -7.32
N ALA A 198 -3.67 -8.22 -6.39
CA ALA A 198 -4.11 -7.64 -5.11
C ALA A 198 -2.93 -7.13 -4.29
N ILE A 199 -1.81 -7.86 -4.25
CA ILE A 199 -0.57 -7.46 -3.56
C ILE A 199 -0.04 -6.14 -4.12
N MET A 200 0.17 -6.03 -5.45
CA MET A 200 0.67 -4.78 -6.04
C MET A 200 -0.32 -3.63 -5.93
N SER A 201 -1.63 -3.90 -6.01
CA SER A 201 -2.68 -2.89 -5.82
C SER A 201 -2.68 -2.37 -4.38
N ARG A 202 -2.54 -3.28 -3.40
CA ARG A 202 -2.43 -2.94 -1.99
C ARG A 202 -1.19 -2.08 -1.73
N GLN A 203 -0.03 -2.46 -2.28
CA GLN A 203 1.21 -1.69 -2.15
C GLN A 203 1.04 -0.27 -2.68
N LEU A 204 0.46 -0.11 -3.87
CA LEU A 204 0.23 1.20 -4.48
C LEU A 204 -0.72 2.05 -3.62
N LEU A 205 -1.82 1.49 -3.13
CA LEU A 205 -2.83 2.24 -2.37
C LEU A 205 -2.39 2.61 -0.97
N LEU A 206 -1.67 1.73 -0.26
CA LEU A 206 -1.22 1.99 1.12
C LEU A 206 -0.10 3.03 1.18
N TYR A 207 0.87 2.92 0.29
CA TYR A 207 2.06 3.77 0.37
C TYR A 207 1.99 4.99 -0.54
N HIS A 208 1.15 4.95 -1.57
CA HIS A 208 0.98 6.04 -2.53
C HIS A 208 -0.50 6.36 -2.76
N PRO A 209 -1.26 6.73 -1.72
CA PRO A 209 -2.71 6.99 -1.81
C PRO A 209 -3.05 8.12 -2.80
N ASP A 210 -2.09 8.95 -3.17
CA ASP A 210 -2.26 10.00 -4.17
C ASP A 210 -2.67 9.47 -5.56
N ILE A 211 -2.48 8.17 -5.83
CA ILE A 211 -3.02 7.52 -7.04
C ILE A 211 -4.53 7.71 -7.14
N LEU A 212 -5.24 7.77 -6.01
CA LEU A 212 -6.69 7.95 -5.98
C LEU A 212 -7.13 9.30 -6.56
N THR A 213 -6.26 10.31 -6.57
CA THR A 213 -6.55 11.60 -7.22
C THR A 213 -6.62 11.46 -8.74
N TYR A 214 -5.96 10.45 -9.31
CA TYR A 214 -5.95 10.16 -10.74
C TYR A 214 -7.01 9.10 -11.10
N SER A 215 -7.12 8.02 -10.31
CA SER A 215 -8.03 6.91 -10.61
C SER A 215 -9.51 7.31 -10.59
N THR A 216 -9.86 8.33 -9.81
CA THR A 216 -11.23 8.87 -9.71
C THR A 216 -11.58 9.89 -10.80
N ILE A 217 -10.61 10.35 -11.60
CA ILE A 217 -10.88 11.28 -12.71
C ILE A 217 -11.79 10.58 -13.72
N TRP A 218 -12.98 11.14 -13.95
CA TRP A 218 -13.90 10.62 -14.95
C TRP A 218 -13.57 11.12 -16.37
N MET A 219 -13.31 12.41 -16.50
CA MET A 219 -12.86 13.07 -17.72
C MET A 219 -11.84 14.16 -17.40
N ASP A 220 -10.80 14.24 -18.20
CA ASP A 220 -9.79 15.30 -18.15
C ASP A 220 -9.28 15.56 -19.58
N SER A 221 -8.24 16.34 -19.75
CA SER A 221 -7.59 16.57 -21.02
C SER A 221 -6.11 16.86 -20.83
N ILE A 222 -5.34 16.53 -21.85
CA ILE A 222 -3.95 16.98 -22.02
C ILE A 222 -3.82 17.88 -23.23
N THR A 223 -2.69 18.55 -23.36
CA THR A 223 -2.37 19.34 -24.56
C THR A 223 -1.20 18.70 -25.30
N HIS A 224 -1.46 18.16 -26.47
CA HIS A 224 -0.39 17.77 -27.41
C HIS A 224 0.40 18.97 -27.86
N LYS A 225 1.71 18.88 -27.76
CA LYS A 225 2.65 19.90 -28.27
C LYS A 225 3.51 19.28 -29.36
N THR A 226 3.01 19.34 -30.60
CA THR A 226 3.66 18.72 -31.75
C THR A 226 4.26 19.76 -32.65
N ARG A 227 5.01 19.34 -33.68
CA ARG A 227 5.54 20.24 -34.71
C ARG A 227 4.42 20.95 -35.51
N ARG A 228 3.18 20.44 -35.45
CA ARG A 228 2.01 21.01 -36.13
C ARG A 228 1.29 22.05 -35.27
N GLY A 229 1.73 22.27 -34.05
CA GLY A 229 1.12 23.17 -33.08
C GLY A 229 0.53 22.43 -31.86
N GLU A 230 -0.21 23.18 -31.06
CA GLU A 230 -0.87 22.65 -29.89
C GLU A 230 -2.30 22.18 -30.20
N SER A 231 -2.72 21.08 -29.63
CA SER A 231 -4.09 20.58 -29.73
C SER A 231 -4.52 19.91 -28.43
N ARG A 232 -5.77 20.17 -28.04
CA ARG A 232 -6.36 19.50 -26.84
C ARG A 232 -6.73 18.05 -27.18
N PHE A 233 -6.44 17.16 -26.27
CA PHE A 233 -6.85 15.76 -26.31
C PHE A 233 -7.63 15.39 -25.03
N ASP A 234 -8.89 15.00 -25.22
CA ASP A 234 -9.76 14.66 -24.09
C ASP A 234 -9.54 13.22 -23.65
N LEU A 235 -9.35 13.05 -22.33
CA LEU A 235 -9.20 11.76 -21.66
C LEU A 235 -10.55 11.35 -21.07
N ALA A 236 -10.96 10.11 -21.30
CA ALA A 236 -12.15 9.53 -20.68
C ALA A 236 -11.77 8.23 -19.94
N ASN A 237 -12.18 8.13 -18.68
CA ASN A 237 -11.81 6.97 -17.87
C ASN A 237 -12.37 5.68 -18.46
N THR A 238 -11.46 4.72 -18.67
CA THR A 238 -11.78 3.39 -19.16
C THR A 238 -12.48 2.53 -18.09
N ASN A 239 -12.31 2.89 -16.81
CA ASN A 239 -12.92 2.22 -15.69
C ASN A 239 -14.37 2.72 -15.44
N LYS A 240 -15.34 2.17 -16.18
CA LYS A 240 -16.74 2.53 -16.02
C LYS A 240 -17.34 2.10 -14.67
N PHE A 241 -16.62 1.27 -13.90
CA PHE A 241 -17.01 0.80 -12.57
C PHE A 241 -17.16 1.94 -11.57
N LEU A 242 -16.39 3.03 -11.73
CA LEU A 242 -16.48 4.23 -10.91
C LEU A 242 -17.90 4.82 -10.81
N ASN A 243 -18.69 4.72 -11.88
CA ASN A 243 -20.07 5.21 -11.90
C ASN A 243 -21.12 4.14 -11.65
N LEU A 244 -20.71 2.87 -11.48
CA LEU A 244 -21.61 1.74 -11.30
C LEU A 244 -21.71 1.30 -9.84
N TYR A 245 -20.72 1.62 -9.02
CA TYR A 245 -20.66 1.12 -7.65
C TYR A 245 -20.37 2.25 -6.65
N THR A 246 -21.21 2.35 -5.63
CA THR A 246 -21.07 3.38 -4.59
C THR A 246 -19.80 3.16 -3.77
N GLY A 247 -18.97 4.19 -3.68
CA GLY A 247 -17.67 4.13 -3.00
C GLY A 247 -16.53 3.67 -3.89
N ALA A 248 -16.78 3.29 -5.17
CA ALA A 248 -15.71 2.95 -6.10
C ALA A 248 -14.76 4.14 -6.30
N ASN A 249 -13.45 3.90 -6.15
CA ASN A 249 -12.39 4.91 -6.26
C ASN A 249 -11.20 4.45 -7.12
N GLY A 250 -11.27 3.27 -7.72
CA GLY A 250 -10.21 2.77 -8.60
C GLY A 250 -10.44 1.31 -9.00
N LEU A 251 -9.43 0.58 -9.42
CA LEU A 251 -8.09 1.04 -9.73
C LEU A 251 -7.87 0.92 -11.26
N LYS A 252 -7.75 -0.29 -11.81
CA LYS A 252 -7.41 -0.50 -13.21
C LYS A 252 -8.23 -1.58 -13.88
N THR A 253 -8.64 -1.37 -15.14
CA THR A 253 -9.26 -2.36 -16.00
C THR A 253 -8.29 -2.85 -17.08
N GLY A 254 -8.49 -4.08 -17.53
CA GLY A 254 -7.76 -4.66 -18.65
C GLY A 254 -8.67 -5.49 -19.57
N TYR A 255 -8.34 -5.51 -20.84
CA TYR A 255 -8.97 -6.39 -21.83
C TYR A 255 -8.02 -6.67 -22.98
N THR A 256 -7.91 -7.92 -23.34
CA THR A 256 -7.44 -8.40 -24.64
C THR A 256 -8.27 -9.61 -25.04
N SER A 257 -8.12 -10.06 -26.29
CA SER A 257 -8.86 -11.24 -26.76
C SER A 257 -8.55 -12.52 -25.98
N GLN A 258 -7.32 -12.65 -25.48
CA GLN A 258 -6.86 -13.82 -24.73
C GLN A 258 -7.04 -13.66 -23.21
N ALA A 259 -6.73 -12.48 -22.66
CA ALA A 259 -6.92 -12.18 -21.24
C ALA A 259 -8.41 -12.13 -20.85
N LYS A 260 -9.29 -11.88 -21.82
CA LYS A 260 -10.70 -11.52 -21.55
C LYS A 260 -10.78 -10.23 -20.71
N TYR A 261 -11.84 -10.07 -19.92
CA TYR A 261 -12.02 -8.87 -19.10
C TYR A 261 -11.41 -9.08 -17.72
N CYS A 262 -10.46 -8.20 -17.38
CA CYS A 262 -9.77 -8.17 -16.10
C CYS A 262 -10.01 -6.83 -15.38
N MET A 263 -9.90 -6.84 -14.06
CA MET A 263 -10.02 -5.63 -13.23
C MET A 263 -9.35 -5.84 -11.88
N SER A 264 -8.64 -4.81 -11.41
CA SER A 264 -8.46 -4.53 -9.99
C SER A 264 -9.44 -3.39 -9.65
N ALA A 265 -10.52 -3.70 -8.93
CA ALA A 265 -11.50 -2.73 -8.47
C ALA A 265 -11.25 -2.38 -7.02
N THR A 266 -11.36 -1.09 -6.67
CA THR A 266 -11.25 -0.64 -5.29
C THR A 266 -12.46 0.21 -4.92
N ALA A 267 -12.87 0.09 -3.67
CA ALA A 267 -13.95 0.89 -3.11
C ALA A 267 -13.73 1.15 -1.63
N THR A 268 -14.14 2.34 -1.18
CA THR A 268 -14.09 2.73 0.24
C THR A 268 -15.48 3.06 0.73
N ARG A 269 -15.89 2.47 1.87
CA ARG A 269 -17.13 2.76 2.59
C ARG A 269 -16.86 2.76 4.09
N ASP A 270 -17.35 3.75 4.79
CA ASP A 270 -17.26 3.87 6.25
C ASP A 270 -15.83 3.65 6.81
N GLY A 271 -14.83 4.15 6.07
CA GLY A 271 -13.41 4.03 6.42
C GLY A 271 -12.75 2.69 6.05
N VAL A 272 -13.50 1.71 5.57
CA VAL A 272 -12.98 0.44 5.07
C VAL A 272 -12.72 0.52 3.57
N THR A 273 -11.54 0.09 3.14
CA THR A 273 -11.20 -0.02 1.71
C THR A 273 -10.97 -1.48 1.32
N LEU A 274 -11.64 -1.89 0.26
CA LEU A 274 -11.53 -3.24 -0.27
C LEU A 274 -10.95 -3.23 -1.68
N ILE A 275 -10.20 -4.28 -2.00
CA ILE A 275 -9.63 -4.57 -3.32
C ILE A 275 -10.27 -5.84 -3.85
N ALA A 276 -11.01 -5.75 -4.95
CA ALA A 276 -11.60 -6.90 -5.63
C ALA A 276 -10.93 -7.10 -6.99
N VAL A 277 -10.20 -8.19 -7.12
CA VAL A 277 -9.55 -8.59 -8.38
C VAL A 277 -10.42 -9.60 -9.11
N VAL A 278 -10.66 -9.37 -10.40
CA VAL A 278 -11.39 -10.27 -11.30
C VAL A 278 -10.54 -10.48 -12.54
N MET A 279 -10.26 -11.74 -12.89
CA MET A 279 -9.49 -12.12 -14.07
C MET A 279 -10.24 -13.11 -14.95
N GLY A 280 -10.13 -12.93 -16.26
CA GLY A 280 -10.69 -13.86 -17.24
C GLY A 280 -12.22 -13.91 -17.30
N ALA A 281 -12.91 -12.83 -17.01
CA ALA A 281 -14.35 -12.71 -17.20
C ALA A 281 -14.71 -12.69 -18.69
N GLU A 282 -15.72 -13.43 -19.11
CA GLU A 282 -16.08 -13.54 -20.54
C GLU A 282 -16.64 -12.22 -21.11
N THR A 283 -17.33 -11.41 -20.28
CA THR A 283 -17.84 -10.11 -20.67
C THR A 283 -17.53 -9.04 -19.62
N LYS A 284 -17.59 -7.78 -20.01
CA LYS A 284 -17.39 -6.67 -19.06
C LYS A 284 -18.52 -6.59 -18.03
N GLU A 285 -19.73 -7.04 -18.37
CA GLU A 285 -20.88 -7.09 -17.50
C GLU A 285 -20.66 -8.12 -16.38
N VAL A 286 -20.17 -9.33 -16.73
CA VAL A 286 -19.77 -10.37 -15.76
C VAL A 286 -18.69 -9.83 -14.84
N ARG A 287 -17.60 -9.27 -15.39
CA ARG A 287 -16.50 -8.66 -14.60
C ARG A 287 -17.03 -7.63 -13.60
N ASN A 288 -17.84 -6.68 -14.06
CA ASN A 288 -18.35 -5.62 -13.18
C ASN A 288 -19.33 -6.18 -12.12
N SER A 289 -20.24 -7.07 -12.51
CA SER A 289 -21.21 -7.65 -11.58
C SER A 289 -20.54 -8.51 -10.51
N GLU A 290 -19.46 -9.22 -10.86
CA GLU A 290 -18.72 -10.04 -9.89
C GLU A 290 -17.84 -9.18 -8.97
N ALA A 291 -17.24 -8.10 -9.48
CA ALA A 291 -16.57 -7.14 -8.62
C ALA A 291 -17.53 -6.51 -7.60
N MET A 292 -18.78 -6.16 -8.01
CA MET A 292 -19.81 -5.66 -7.08
C MET A 292 -20.16 -6.70 -6.02
N LYS A 293 -20.39 -7.96 -6.41
CA LYS A 293 -20.71 -9.05 -5.47
C LYS A 293 -19.60 -9.28 -4.45
N LEU A 294 -18.35 -9.28 -4.91
CA LEU A 294 -17.18 -9.41 -4.04
C LEU A 294 -17.11 -8.26 -3.03
N LEU A 295 -17.23 -7.01 -3.49
CA LEU A 295 -17.18 -5.85 -2.61
C LEU A 295 -18.36 -5.82 -1.63
N ASP A 296 -19.59 -6.11 -2.07
CA ASP A 296 -20.76 -6.18 -1.18
C ASP A 296 -20.58 -7.28 -0.12
N TYR A 297 -20.04 -8.45 -0.52
CA TYR A 297 -19.72 -9.53 0.40
C TYR A 297 -18.68 -9.09 1.44
N GLY A 298 -17.61 -8.40 1.02
CA GLY A 298 -16.57 -7.92 1.92
C GLY A 298 -17.08 -6.85 2.88
N PHE A 299 -17.78 -5.83 2.38
CA PHE A 299 -18.34 -4.78 3.25
C PHE A 299 -19.35 -5.32 4.27
N ALA A 300 -20.06 -6.40 3.94
CA ALA A 300 -20.96 -7.06 4.90
C ALA A 300 -20.20 -7.73 6.07
N GLN A 301 -18.93 -8.07 5.88
CA GLN A 301 -18.08 -8.73 6.88
C GLN A 301 -17.13 -7.79 7.61
N CYS A 302 -16.89 -6.62 7.06
CA CYS A 302 -16.00 -5.63 7.66
C CYS A 302 -16.77 -4.71 8.60
N ARG A 303 -16.12 -4.34 9.71
CA ARG A 303 -16.61 -3.34 10.67
C ARG A 303 -15.44 -2.45 11.08
N THR A 304 -15.72 -1.21 11.37
CA THR A 304 -14.74 -0.27 11.90
C THR A 304 -14.79 -0.31 13.43
N TYR A 305 -13.65 -0.48 14.06
CA TYR A 305 -13.44 -0.29 15.49
C TYR A 305 -12.62 0.99 15.71
N VAL A 306 -13.08 1.85 16.59
CA VAL A 306 -12.39 3.10 16.93
C VAL A 306 -11.93 3.01 18.39
N ASP A 307 -10.62 2.92 18.61
CA ASP A 307 -10.03 3.06 19.94
C ASP A 307 -9.80 4.55 20.22
N THR A 308 -10.48 5.08 21.23
CA THR A 308 -10.36 6.47 21.69
C THR A 308 -9.38 6.62 22.86
N GLU A 309 -8.86 5.51 23.37
CA GLU A 309 -7.89 5.48 24.46
C GLU A 309 -6.70 4.59 24.08
N VAL A 310 -6.04 4.93 22.96
CA VAL A 310 -4.95 4.13 22.38
C VAL A 310 -3.85 3.86 23.40
N VAL A 311 -3.42 4.89 24.15
CA VAL A 311 -2.43 4.81 25.22
C VAL A 311 -2.90 5.58 26.46
N PRO A 312 -2.56 5.14 27.67
CA PRO A 312 -2.74 5.94 28.87
C PRO A 312 -2.02 7.29 28.79
N GLU A 313 -2.61 8.37 29.34
CA GLU A 313 -2.03 9.72 29.30
C GLU A 313 -0.62 9.82 29.90
N ASP A 314 -0.27 8.92 30.83
CA ASP A 314 0.99 8.91 31.57
C ASP A 314 1.94 7.78 31.15
N LEU A 315 1.74 7.18 29.98
CA LEU A 315 2.61 6.10 29.49
C LEU A 315 4.05 6.56 29.36
N GLN A 316 4.96 5.83 30.01
CA GLN A 316 6.39 6.08 30.04
C GLN A 316 7.15 4.85 29.53
N ILE A 317 7.95 5.02 28.49
CA ILE A 317 8.79 3.96 27.92
C ILE A 317 10.21 4.02 28.53
N PRO A 318 10.74 2.91 29.06
CA PRO A 318 12.07 2.89 29.70
C PRO A 318 13.20 3.19 28.70
N VAL A 319 14.17 4.03 29.11
CA VAL A 319 15.33 4.42 28.30
C VAL A 319 16.62 4.16 29.07
N LYS A 320 17.59 3.52 28.38
CA LYS A 320 18.94 3.27 28.93
C LYS A 320 19.88 4.46 28.61
N LYS A 321 20.82 4.75 29.52
CA LYS A 321 21.86 5.80 29.37
C LYS A 321 21.34 7.22 29.11
N GLY A 322 20.08 7.49 29.40
CA GLY A 322 19.51 8.83 29.25
C GLY A 322 19.62 9.68 30.52
N THR A 323 19.44 10.99 30.34
CA THR A 323 19.29 11.93 31.46
C THR A 323 18.02 11.67 32.27
N CYS A 324 17.03 11.02 31.65
CA CYS A 324 15.82 10.46 32.28
C CYS A 324 15.83 8.94 32.15
N LYS A 325 15.12 8.25 33.05
CA LYS A 325 15.00 6.79 33.03
C LYS A 325 13.94 6.31 32.06
N SER A 326 13.03 7.18 31.64
CA SER A 326 11.94 6.89 30.71
C SER A 326 11.65 8.12 29.86
N VAL A 327 10.97 7.92 28.74
CA VAL A 327 10.46 8.97 27.88
C VAL A 327 8.93 8.87 27.79
N PRO A 328 8.20 9.99 27.95
CA PRO A 328 6.78 10.01 27.70
C PRO A 328 6.48 9.85 26.22
N VAL A 329 5.35 9.25 25.93
CA VAL A 329 4.87 8.99 24.56
C VAL A 329 3.95 10.13 24.12
N LYS A 330 4.05 10.56 22.86
CA LYS A 330 3.10 11.52 22.30
C LYS A 330 1.69 10.96 22.40
N PRO A 331 0.71 11.77 22.85
CA PRO A 331 -0.69 11.36 22.88
C PRO A 331 -1.17 10.91 21.49
N VAL A 332 -1.89 9.80 21.46
CA VAL A 332 -2.60 9.33 20.28
C VAL A 332 -4.09 9.47 20.56
N GLU A 333 -4.75 10.43 19.91
CA GLU A 333 -6.14 10.80 20.21
C GLU A 333 -7.11 9.65 19.90
N GLN A 334 -6.95 9.00 18.76
CA GLN A 334 -7.74 7.83 18.38
C GLN A 334 -7.02 6.99 17.31
N HIS A 335 -7.36 5.73 17.26
CA HIS A 335 -6.95 4.81 16.17
C HIS A 335 -8.15 4.03 15.67
N THR A 336 -8.21 3.89 14.33
CA THR A 336 -9.30 3.17 13.66
C THR A 336 -8.76 1.89 13.06
N ILE A 337 -9.38 0.78 13.37
CA ILE A 337 -8.99 -0.55 12.88
C ILE A 337 -10.16 -1.14 12.12
N THR A 338 -9.89 -1.73 10.96
CA THR A 338 -10.86 -2.53 10.24
C THR A 338 -10.89 -3.95 10.81
N LEU A 339 -12.04 -4.36 11.31
CA LEU A 339 -12.29 -5.70 11.78
C LEU A 339 -12.93 -6.53 10.68
N VAL A 340 -12.34 -7.68 10.39
CA VAL A 340 -12.85 -8.65 9.43
C VAL A 340 -13.47 -9.81 10.19
N ALA A 341 -14.78 -10.00 10.05
CA ALA A 341 -15.55 -11.07 10.72
C ALA A 341 -15.26 -11.22 12.23
N ALA A 342 -14.80 -10.14 12.86
CA ALA A 342 -14.35 -10.12 14.25
C ALA A 342 -15.32 -9.33 15.14
N ASN A 343 -15.40 -9.72 16.42
CA ASN A 343 -16.19 -9.00 17.41
C ASN A 343 -15.33 -7.94 18.11
N PRO A 344 -15.74 -6.67 18.14
CA PRO A 344 -15.04 -5.60 18.86
C PRO A 344 -14.76 -5.94 20.34
N ASP A 345 -15.63 -6.71 21.00
CA ASP A 345 -15.48 -7.12 22.40
C ASP A 345 -14.32 -8.10 22.65
N GLN A 346 -13.71 -8.63 21.60
CA GLN A 346 -12.62 -9.61 21.63
C GLN A 346 -11.27 -8.99 21.23
N ILE A 347 -11.22 -7.66 21.13
CA ILE A 347 -9.99 -6.95 20.82
C ILE A 347 -9.15 -6.84 22.08
N GLU A 348 -7.92 -7.24 21.94
CA GLU A 348 -6.88 -7.08 22.96
C GLU A 348 -5.84 -6.10 22.45
N LYS A 349 -5.33 -5.22 23.30
CA LYS A 349 -4.23 -4.32 22.96
C LYS A 349 -3.05 -4.50 23.90
N GLN A 350 -1.85 -4.46 23.35
CA GLN A 350 -0.60 -4.60 24.09
C GLN A 350 0.37 -3.49 23.69
N VAL A 351 0.96 -2.83 24.72
CA VAL A 351 2.06 -1.89 24.49
C VAL A 351 3.36 -2.65 24.43
N ILE A 352 4.09 -2.53 23.33
CA ILE A 352 5.39 -3.16 23.12
C ILE A 352 6.44 -2.05 22.98
N ALA A 353 7.32 -1.90 23.96
CA ALA A 353 8.44 -0.99 23.88
C ALA A 353 9.56 -1.60 23.02
N TYR A 354 10.25 -0.78 22.23
CA TYR A 354 11.41 -1.27 21.51
C TYR A 354 12.52 -1.69 22.45
N GLU A 355 13.12 -2.85 22.20
CA GLU A 355 14.23 -3.36 22.97
C GLU A 355 15.44 -2.42 22.93
N ASN A 356 16.10 -2.32 24.09
CA ASN A 356 17.35 -1.61 24.21
C ASN A 356 17.34 -0.13 23.77
N LEU A 357 16.21 0.56 23.94
CA LEU A 357 16.16 2.00 23.74
C LEU A 357 17.28 2.69 24.55
N LYS A 358 18.16 3.37 23.84
CA LYS A 358 19.32 4.10 24.41
C LYS A 358 19.29 5.54 23.98
N ALA A 359 19.54 6.43 24.93
CA ALA A 359 19.77 7.82 24.61
C ALA A 359 21.06 8.00 23.75
N PRO A 360 21.14 9.05 22.90
CA PRO A 360 20.12 10.09 22.78
C PRO A 360 18.92 9.63 21.94
N ILE A 361 17.70 9.99 22.36
CA ILE A 361 16.46 9.78 21.62
C ILE A 361 15.95 11.17 21.23
N PRO A 362 15.87 11.52 19.95
CA PRO A 362 15.24 12.73 19.47
C PRO A 362 13.72 12.75 19.77
N GLU A 363 13.16 13.94 19.86
CA GLU A 363 11.72 14.11 19.85
C GLU A 363 11.15 13.58 18.52
N GLY A 364 10.06 12.80 18.60
CA GLY A 364 9.43 12.18 17.42
C GLY A 364 10.08 10.91 16.92
N ASP A 365 11.11 10.39 17.59
CA ASP A 365 11.64 9.06 17.29
C ASP A 365 10.66 7.98 17.78
N ALA A 366 10.56 6.89 17.03
CA ALA A 366 9.76 5.74 17.39
C ALA A 366 10.37 5.02 18.62
N VAL A 367 9.54 4.75 19.63
CA VAL A 367 9.95 4.15 20.89
C VAL A 367 9.24 2.84 21.22
N GLY A 368 8.25 2.47 20.44
CA GLY A 368 7.45 1.26 20.60
C GLY A 368 6.24 1.26 19.70
N VAL A 369 5.35 0.29 19.93
CA VAL A 369 4.05 0.16 19.25
C VAL A 369 2.96 -0.20 20.25
N VAL A 370 1.71 0.13 19.92
CA VAL A 370 0.53 -0.53 20.49
C VAL A 370 0.05 -1.54 19.47
N GLN A 371 0.15 -2.79 19.79
CA GLN A 371 -0.29 -3.89 18.95
C GLN A 371 -1.71 -4.30 19.31
N TYR A 372 -2.55 -4.50 18.30
CA TYR A 372 -3.92 -4.98 18.46
C TYR A 372 -4.04 -6.41 17.94
N SER A 373 -4.76 -7.23 18.70
CA SER A 373 -5.12 -8.59 18.32
C SER A 373 -6.60 -8.86 18.59
N CYS A 374 -7.19 -9.80 17.84
CA CYS A 374 -8.53 -10.30 18.08
C CYS A 374 -8.47 -11.82 18.10
N ASN A 375 -8.88 -12.43 19.23
CA ASN A 375 -8.75 -13.89 19.47
C ASN A 375 -7.31 -14.41 19.24
N GLY A 376 -6.30 -13.61 19.60
CA GLY A 376 -4.89 -13.95 19.40
C GLY A 376 -4.37 -13.76 17.97
N THR A 377 -5.20 -13.31 17.04
CA THR A 377 -4.77 -12.97 15.68
C THR A 377 -4.44 -11.48 15.61
N TYR A 378 -3.26 -11.15 15.10
CA TYR A 378 -2.84 -9.75 14.87
C TYR A 378 -3.79 -9.05 13.88
N ILE A 379 -4.22 -7.83 14.21
CA ILE A 379 -5.14 -7.03 13.40
C ILE A 379 -4.65 -5.62 13.09
N GLY A 380 -3.52 -5.20 13.67
CA GLY A 380 -2.93 -3.89 13.39
C GLY A 380 -2.07 -3.37 14.52
N GLU A 381 -1.38 -2.26 14.28
CA GLU A 381 -0.55 -1.59 15.28
C GLU A 381 -0.50 -0.09 15.09
N VAL A 382 -0.16 0.64 16.16
CA VAL A 382 0.08 2.08 16.18
C VAL A 382 1.47 2.36 16.71
N MET A 383 2.25 3.11 15.94
CA MET A 383 3.58 3.55 16.34
C MET A 383 3.52 4.54 17.51
N LEU A 384 4.38 4.36 18.49
CA LEU A 384 4.56 5.23 19.63
C LEU A 384 5.81 6.09 19.44
N TYR A 385 5.65 7.40 19.55
CA TYR A 385 6.73 8.37 19.33
C TYR A 385 7.10 9.09 20.62
N ALA A 386 8.39 9.37 20.81
CA ALA A 386 8.87 10.15 21.94
C ALA A 386 8.26 11.57 21.93
N GLU A 387 7.66 12.00 23.04
CA GLU A 387 7.07 13.32 23.17
C GLU A 387 8.15 14.42 23.32
N TYR A 388 9.24 14.09 24.05
CA TYR A 388 10.37 14.99 24.26
C TYR A 388 11.69 14.29 24.00
N PRO A 389 12.76 15.03 23.65
CA PRO A 389 14.07 14.43 23.46
C PRO A 389 14.67 13.96 24.78
N VAL A 390 15.33 12.79 24.76
CA VAL A 390 16.10 12.30 25.92
C VAL A 390 17.60 12.36 25.59
N PRO A 391 18.35 13.35 26.11
CA PRO A 391 19.79 13.45 25.91
C PRO A 391 20.56 12.30 26.58
N GLU A 392 21.73 11.96 26.02
CA GLU A 392 22.61 10.96 26.63
C GLU A 392 23.19 11.46 27.96
N LEU A 393 23.18 10.60 28.97
CA LEU A 393 23.81 10.85 30.27
C LEU A 393 25.33 10.86 30.09
N ASN A 394 25.96 12.04 30.17
CA ASN A 394 27.39 12.22 30.11
C ASN A 394 27.96 12.81 31.41
N PHE A 395 29.29 12.75 31.56
CA PHE A 395 29.98 13.23 32.77
C PHE A 395 29.66 14.71 33.10
N ARG A 396 29.53 15.57 32.09
CA ARG A 396 29.25 17.00 32.28
C ARG A 396 27.83 17.19 32.83
N TYR A 397 26.85 16.44 32.33
CA TYR A 397 25.51 16.48 32.82
C TYR A 397 25.42 16.00 34.28
N SER A 398 26.05 14.85 34.57
CA SER A 398 26.10 14.30 35.94
C SER A 398 26.73 15.27 36.93
N LEU A 399 27.82 15.94 36.55
CA LEU A 399 28.46 16.93 37.40
C LEU A 399 27.58 18.17 37.63
N SER A 400 26.89 18.64 36.59
CA SER A 400 25.96 19.77 36.66
C SER A 400 24.71 19.43 37.53
N ASP A 401 24.16 18.21 37.39
CA ASP A 401 23.04 17.76 38.22
C ASP A 401 23.41 17.66 39.70
N ILE A 402 24.56 17.07 40.01
CA ILE A 402 25.10 17.00 41.41
C ILE A 402 25.33 18.40 41.97
N ALA A 403 25.92 19.30 41.21
CA ALA A 403 26.15 20.67 41.63
C ALA A 403 24.80 21.39 41.89
N GLY A 404 23.83 21.25 40.96
CA GLY A 404 22.47 21.81 41.14
C GLY A 404 21.78 21.33 42.41
N ARG A 405 21.84 20.03 42.71
CA ARG A 405 21.25 19.45 43.96
C ARG A 405 21.94 19.96 45.21
N ILE A 406 23.28 20.16 45.20
CA ILE A 406 24.02 20.72 46.34
C ILE A 406 23.66 22.19 46.55
N PHE A 407 23.48 23.00 45.51
CA PHE A 407 23.13 24.41 45.58
C PHE A 407 21.66 24.68 45.89
N MET A 408 20.73 23.75 45.53
CA MET A 408 19.31 23.85 45.82
C MET A 408 18.89 23.27 47.21
N ALA A 409 19.80 22.59 47.88
CA ALA A 409 19.58 22.02 49.23
C ALA A 409 19.85 23.04 50.35
N LYS A 410 19.51 24.34 50.12
CA LYS A 410 19.54 25.38 51.13
C LYS A 410 18.14 25.94 51.41
#